data_5e77f4497b72483c222e02abecd66f26
#
_entry.id   5e77f4497b72483c222e02abecd66f26
#
_cell.length_a   1.000
_cell.length_b   1.000
_cell.length_c   1.000
_cell.angle_alpha   90.00
_cell.angle_beta   90.00
_cell.angle_gamma   90.00
#
_symmetry.space_group_name_H-M   'P 1'
#
loop_
_entity.id
_entity.type
_entity.pdbx_description
1 polymer ?
#
loop_
_entity_poly.entity_id
_entity_poly.type
_entity_poly.pdbx_seq_one_letter_code
_entity_poly.pdbx_strand_id
1 'polypeptide(L)'
;MAAFIPYGAYWSTPFAKWQGSLANLNAVQLAAVCGKQALAARRVPLEAIDLAILGITNPQKGSFYGLPWLTGMMGLDRVAGPTIQQACATSVRALQMASHEVRDGSSQCTLLLMADRQSNGPVIYYPDPTGSGGYGITEHWVPDNMAHDPYAKNPMIKTGENVAARYGFSTAQQHALKLRRYEQYQEAVADDRAFQKRYMVEVPLSDSRFRKVTGTLSADEGVFPTTAEGLAKLKPVLEGGTVTFGGQTHPADGNAGALVTTRERARELATDKGIEVELLSFGQHREAPGYMPAAPGPAAAQALQRAGLSVAQVDAIKTHNPFAVNDLALAADLGFPWERMNNYGSSIIWGHPQAPTGLRGVIEL
;
A
#
# COMPACT_ATOMS: atom_id res chain seq x y z
N MET A 1 8.63 25.58 -1.41
CA MET A 1 7.23 25.71 -0.89
C MET A 1 6.91 24.48 -0.04
N ALA A 2 5.89 24.49 0.82
CA ALA A 2 5.40 23.29 1.51
C ALA A 2 4.43 22.52 0.61
N ALA A 3 4.33 21.21 0.81
CA ALA A 3 3.46 20.33 0.04
C ALA A 3 2.34 19.76 0.93
N PHE A 4 1.14 19.72 0.41
CA PHE A 4 -0.08 19.35 1.14
C PHE A 4 -0.90 18.31 0.39
N ILE A 5 -1.66 17.51 1.14
CA ILE A 5 -2.73 16.68 0.61
C ILE A 5 -4.05 17.41 0.89
N PRO A 6 -4.86 17.78 -0.13
CA PRO A 6 -6.17 18.38 0.12
C PRO A 6 -7.06 17.39 0.87
N TYR A 7 -7.61 17.80 2.02
CA TYR A 7 -8.44 16.92 2.82
C TYR A 7 -9.67 16.45 2.02
N GLY A 8 -9.85 15.13 1.94
CA GLY A 8 -10.90 14.50 1.15
C GLY A 8 -10.58 14.29 -0.34
N ALA A 9 -9.50 14.86 -0.89
CA ALA A 9 -9.09 14.64 -2.29
C ALA A 9 -8.16 13.41 -2.42
N TYR A 10 -8.58 12.32 -1.82
CA TYR A 10 -7.90 11.04 -1.80
C TYR A 10 -8.93 9.90 -1.73
N TRP A 11 -8.53 8.69 -2.11
CA TRP A 11 -9.40 7.51 -2.04
C TRP A 11 -8.59 6.22 -1.97
N SER A 12 -9.22 5.17 -1.47
CA SER A 12 -8.82 3.79 -1.69
C SER A 12 -10.02 2.99 -2.17
N THR A 13 -9.80 2.00 -3.01
CA THR A 13 -10.81 0.95 -3.20
C THR A 13 -10.83 0.04 -1.98
N PRO A 14 -11.90 -0.76 -1.78
CA PRO A 14 -11.76 -1.99 -1.03
C PRO A 14 -10.62 -2.83 -1.61
N PHE A 15 -9.93 -3.59 -0.77
CA PHE A 15 -8.95 -4.55 -1.26
C PHE A 15 -9.62 -5.93 -1.40
N ALA A 16 -9.53 -6.49 -2.60
CA ALA A 16 -10.01 -7.83 -2.89
C ALA A 16 -8.96 -8.85 -2.47
N LYS A 17 -9.38 -9.98 -1.91
CA LYS A 17 -8.47 -11.08 -1.57
C LYS A 17 -7.81 -11.68 -2.81
N TRP A 18 -6.72 -12.40 -2.61
CA TRP A 18 -6.13 -13.24 -3.65
C TRP A 18 -7.17 -14.10 -4.35
N GLN A 19 -7.19 -14.06 -5.69
CA GLN A 19 -8.17 -14.73 -6.55
C GLN A 19 -9.64 -14.34 -6.24
N GLY A 20 -9.85 -13.14 -5.68
CA GLY A 20 -11.16 -12.59 -5.39
C GLY A 20 -11.75 -11.79 -6.55
N SER A 21 -12.63 -10.85 -6.22
CA SER A 21 -13.47 -10.12 -7.18
C SER A 21 -12.68 -9.33 -8.23
N LEU A 22 -11.44 -8.93 -7.97
CA LEU A 22 -10.61 -8.15 -8.88
C LEU A 22 -9.60 -8.99 -9.70
N ALA A 23 -9.53 -10.31 -9.47
CA ALA A 23 -8.48 -11.17 -10.01
C ALA A 23 -8.33 -11.15 -11.54
N ASN A 24 -9.40 -10.90 -12.26
CA ASN A 24 -9.43 -10.91 -13.74
C ASN A 24 -9.47 -9.50 -14.37
N LEU A 25 -9.40 -8.43 -13.56
CA LEU A 25 -9.42 -7.07 -14.06
C LEU A 25 -7.98 -6.54 -14.21
N ASN A 26 -7.73 -5.79 -15.29
CA ASN A 26 -6.45 -5.11 -15.45
C ASN A 26 -6.32 -3.97 -14.43
N ALA A 27 -5.26 -3.97 -13.61
CA ALA A 27 -5.09 -3.01 -12.51
C ALA A 27 -5.03 -1.56 -12.99
N VAL A 28 -4.39 -1.28 -14.14
CA VAL A 28 -4.26 0.08 -14.69
C VAL A 28 -5.60 0.59 -15.21
N GLN A 29 -6.36 -0.26 -15.95
CA GLN A 29 -7.69 0.10 -16.42
C GLN A 29 -8.67 0.32 -15.25
N LEU A 30 -8.60 -0.54 -14.25
CA LEU A 30 -9.42 -0.40 -13.04
C LEU A 30 -9.09 0.90 -12.29
N ALA A 31 -7.81 1.24 -12.16
CA ALA A 31 -7.39 2.48 -11.52
C ALA A 31 -7.88 3.72 -12.28
N ALA A 32 -7.92 3.67 -13.62
CA ALA A 32 -8.51 4.73 -14.43
C ALA A 32 -10.02 4.89 -14.16
N VAL A 33 -10.76 3.79 -14.11
CA VAL A 33 -12.22 3.81 -13.80
C VAL A 33 -12.47 4.38 -12.42
N CYS A 34 -11.81 3.83 -11.40
CA CYS A 34 -11.98 4.27 -10.00
C CYS A 34 -11.47 5.70 -9.79
N GLY A 35 -10.36 6.08 -10.44
CA GLY A 35 -9.80 7.42 -10.36
C GLY A 35 -10.73 8.48 -10.94
N LYS A 36 -11.32 8.24 -12.12
CA LYS A 36 -12.34 9.13 -12.70
C LYS A 36 -13.54 9.30 -11.78
N GLN A 37 -14.06 8.19 -11.28
CA GLN A 37 -15.19 8.21 -10.34
C GLN A 37 -14.84 8.97 -9.06
N ALA A 38 -13.66 8.74 -8.51
CA ALA A 38 -13.20 9.37 -7.29
C ALA A 38 -13.02 10.90 -7.45
N LEU A 39 -12.36 11.34 -8.52
CA LEU A 39 -12.16 12.76 -8.80
C LEU A 39 -13.49 13.48 -9.04
N ALA A 40 -14.40 12.87 -9.81
CA ALA A 40 -15.73 13.45 -10.05
C ALA A 40 -16.55 13.56 -8.76
N ALA A 41 -16.61 12.50 -7.92
CA ALA A 41 -17.33 12.52 -6.65
C ALA A 41 -16.79 13.57 -5.67
N ARG A 42 -15.49 13.86 -5.74
CA ARG A 42 -14.79 14.86 -4.91
C ARG A 42 -14.74 16.23 -5.55
N ARG A 43 -15.36 16.40 -6.73
CA ARG A 43 -15.41 17.65 -7.48
C ARG A 43 -14.03 18.25 -7.77
N VAL A 44 -13.05 17.39 -8.02
CA VAL A 44 -11.70 17.81 -8.42
C VAL A 44 -11.73 18.10 -9.92
N PRO A 45 -11.44 19.32 -10.35
CA PRO A 45 -11.37 19.66 -11.77
C PRO A 45 -10.13 19.01 -12.39
N LEU A 46 -10.29 18.35 -13.54
CA LEU A 46 -9.19 17.63 -14.20
C LEU A 46 -8.08 18.58 -14.65
N GLU A 47 -8.43 19.80 -15.03
CA GLU A 47 -7.51 20.87 -15.42
C GLU A 47 -6.62 21.38 -14.29
N ALA A 48 -6.96 21.07 -13.04
CA ALA A 48 -6.11 21.40 -11.90
C ALA A 48 -4.86 20.49 -11.81
N ILE A 49 -4.88 19.34 -12.46
CA ILE A 49 -3.82 18.32 -12.40
C ILE A 49 -2.83 18.58 -13.54
N ASP A 50 -1.57 18.82 -13.20
CA ASP A 50 -0.50 19.10 -14.17
C ASP A 50 0.59 18.02 -14.22
N LEU A 51 0.66 17.15 -13.20
CA LEU A 51 1.56 16.01 -13.15
C LEU A 51 0.81 14.79 -12.59
N ALA A 52 1.21 13.58 -12.96
CA ALA A 52 0.73 12.37 -12.30
C ALA A 52 1.84 11.34 -12.11
N ILE A 53 1.70 10.48 -11.10
CA ILE A 53 2.64 9.39 -10.82
C ILE A 53 1.84 8.10 -10.69
N LEU A 54 2.15 7.11 -11.53
CA LEU A 54 1.62 5.77 -11.41
C LEU A 54 2.59 4.89 -10.62
N GLY A 55 2.12 4.31 -9.52
CA GLY A 55 2.80 3.23 -8.80
C GLY A 55 2.22 1.87 -9.17
N ILE A 56 3.06 0.96 -9.67
CA ILE A 56 2.67 -0.40 -10.02
C ILE A 56 3.86 -1.34 -9.80
N THR A 57 3.63 -2.45 -9.08
CA THR A 57 4.70 -3.41 -8.77
C THR A 57 4.54 -4.73 -9.51
N ASN A 58 3.32 -5.04 -9.93
CA ASN A 58 2.99 -6.25 -10.65
C ASN A 58 2.62 -5.93 -12.10
N PRO A 59 3.48 -6.21 -13.09
CA PRO A 59 3.22 -5.88 -14.49
C PRO A 59 1.89 -6.44 -14.98
N GLN A 60 1.19 -5.64 -15.79
CA GLN A 60 -0.09 -5.99 -16.39
C GLN A 60 0.03 -5.94 -17.90
N LYS A 61 -0.85 -6.66 -18.62
CA LYS A 61 -0.91 -6.52 -20.07
C LYS A 61 -1.16 -5.05 -20.46
N GLY A 62 -0.26 -4.49 -21.25
CA GLY A 62 -0.31 -3.08 -21.67
C GLY A 62 0.35 -2.09 -20.71
N SER A 63 0.79 -2.52 -19.52
CA SER A 63 1.41 -1.61 -18.54
C SER A 63 2.81 -1.09 -18.91
N PHE A 64 3.36 -1.53 -20.05
CA PHE A 64 4.60 -0.95 -20.59
C PHE A 64 4.47 0.57 -20.80
N TYR A 65 3.32 1.02 -21.30
CA TYR A 65 3.04 2.46 -21.46
C TYR A 65 2.70 3.15 -20.12
N GLY A 66 2.33 2.38 -19.09
CA GLY A 66 2.12 2.85 -17.73
C GLY A 66 1.24 4.09 -17.63
N LEU A 67 1.83 5.19 -17.14
CA LEU A 67 1.11 6.43 -16.85
C LEU A 67 0.42 7.05 -18.08
N PRO A 68 1.04 7.25 -19.26
CA PRO A 68 0.34 7.83 -20.42
C PRO A 68 -0.93 7.08 -20.82
N TRP A 69 -0.93 5.75 -20.72
CA TRP A 69 -2.12 4.97 -20.98
C TRP A 69 -3.21 5.21 -19.93
N LEU A 70 -2.83 5.27 -18.65
CA LEU A 70 -3.78 5.53 -17.57
C LEU A 70 -4.36 6.95 -17.65
N THR A 71 -3.53 7.98 -17.82
CA THR A 71 -3.99 9.38 -17.92
C THR A 71 -4.87 9.61 -19.13
N GLY A 72 -4.55 9.02 -20.29
CA GLY A 72 -5.39 9.05 -21.49
C GLY A 72 -6.78 8.45 -21.23
N MET A 73 -6.88 7.29 -20.57
CA MET A 73 -8.17 6.70 -20.19
C MET A 73 -8.97 7.60 -19.24
N MET A 74 -8.31 8.43 -18.45
CA MET A 74 -8.94 9.36 -17.51
C MET A 74 -9.37 10.69 -18.15
N GLY A 75 -8.94 10.98 -19.39
CA GLY A 75 -9.15 12.28 -20.05
C GLY A 75 -8.13 13.34 -19.61
N LEU A 76 -6.98 12.91 -19.12
CA LEU A 76 -5.85 13.74 -18.69
C LEU A 76 -4.75 13.71 -19.77
N ASP A 77 -5.11 13.98 -21.04
CA ASP A 77 -4.25 13.76 -22.21
C ASP A 77 -2.96 14.61 -22.20
N ARG A 78 -2.93 15.69 -21.43
CA ARG A 78 -1.77 16.58 -21.33
C ARG A 78 -0.93 16.34 -20.08
N VAL A 79 -1.36 15.43 -19.21
CA VAL A 79 -0.68 15.16 -17.93
C VAL A 79 0.41 14.12 -18.15
N ALA A 80 1.65 14.56 -17.97
CA ALA A 80 2.84 13.72 -18.02
C ALA A 80 3.22 13.17 -16.63
N GLY A 81 4.22 12.30 -16.58
CA GLY A 81 4.85 11.83 -15.34
C GLY A 81 5.36 10.40 -15.43
N PRO A 82 5.98 9.90 -14.37
CA PRO A 82 6.62 8.60 -14.35
C PRO A 82 5.66 7.47 -13.93
N THR A 83 6.01 6.25 -14.35
CA THR A 83 5.61 5.01 -13.69
C THR A 83 6.73 4.55 -12.78
N ILE A 84 6.44 4.24 -11.51
CA ILE A 84 7.45 3.90 -10.51
C ILE A 84 7.16 2.59 -9.80
N GLN A 85 8.23 1.98 -9.26
CA GLN A 85 8.18 0.77 -8.45
C GLN A 85 9.22 0.85 -7.33
N GLN A 86 8.79 0.59 -6.10
CA GLN A 86 9.63 0.35 -4.93
C GLN A 86 8.98 -0.68 -4.00
N ALA A 87 8.46 -1.79 -4.58
CA ALA A 87 7.73 -2.83 -3.87
C ALA A 87 6.69 -2.24 -2.89
N CYS A 88 6.66 -2.70 -1.64
CA CYS A 88 5.71 -2.24 -0.61
C CYS A 88 5.82 -0.74 -0.29
N ALA A 89 6.96 -0.08 -0.57
CA ALA A 89 7.19 1.33 -0.31
C ALA A 89 6.81 2.26 -1.49
N THR A 90 6.27 1.72 -2.59
CA THR A 90 5.98 2.47 -3.82
C THR A 90 5.15 3.73 -3.58
N SER A 91 4.07 3.65 -2.81
CA SER A 91 3.21 4.82 -2.58
C SER A 91 3.87 5.91 -1.73
N VAL A 92 4.67 5.54 -0.72
CA VAL A 92 5.41 6.53 0.08
C VAL A 92 6.50 7.20 -0.76
N ARG A 93 7.14 6.45 -1.66
CA ARG A 93 8.07 7.03 -2.65
C ARG A 93 7.34 7.99 -3.60
N ALA A 94 6.15 7.64 -4.08
CA ALA A 94 5.34 8.51 -4.91
C ALA A 94 4.96 9.81 -4.19
N LEU A 95 4.54 9.72 -2.92
CA LEU A 95 4.26 10.88 -2.06
C LEU A 95 5.50 11.78 -1.91
N GLN A 96 6.67 11.18 -1.68
CA GLN A 96 7.93 11.93 -1.59
C GLN A 96 8.26 12.65 -2.90
N MET A 97 8.14 11.96 -4.04
CA MET A 97 8.41 12.56 -5.35
C MET A 97 7.43 13.72 -5.61
N ALA A 98 6.12 13.50 -5.45
CA ALA A 98 5.13 14.55 -5.61
C ALA A 98 5.37 15.75 -4.68
N SER A 99 5.76 15.48 -3.42
CA SER A 99 6.14 16.53 -2.48
C SER A 99 7.33 17.36 -2.96
N HIS A 100 8.33 16.73 -3.59
CA HIS A 100 9.48 17.44 -4.15
C HIS A 100 9.09 18.27 -5.38
N GLU A 101 8.29 17.72 -6.31
CA GLU A 101 7.79 18.43 -7.49
C GLU A 101 6.99 19.68 -7.11
N VAL A 102 6.15 19.57 -6.07
CA VAL A 102 5.39 20.73 -5.56
C VAL A 102 6.29 21.73 -4.84
N ARG A 103 7.27 21.27 -4.06
CA ARG A 103 8.15 22.15 -3.28
C ARG A 103 9.08 22.98 -4.15
N ASP A 104 9.55 22.43 -5.24
CA ASP A 104 10.44 23.13 -6.18
C ASP A 104 9.67 23.92 -7.25
N GLY A 105 8.36 23.72 -7.36
CA GLY A 105 7.48 24.45 -8.28
C GLY A 105 7.34 23.81 -9.66
N SER A 106 7.88 22.59 -9.87
CA SER A 106 7.74 21.84 -11.13
C SER A 106 6.30 21.36 -11.35
N SER A 107 5.53 21.18 -10.27
CA SER A 107 4.10 20.87 -10.32
C SER A 107 3.34 21.74 -9.34
N GLN A 108 2.12 22.13 -9.71
CA GLN A 108 1.17 22.79 -8.80
C GLN A 108 0.19 21.79 -8.18
N CYS A 109 -0.10 20.69 -8.88
CA CYS A 109 -1.02 19.65 -8.41
C CYS A 109 -0.68 18.30 -9.04
N THR A 110 -0.05 17.44 -8.28
CA THR A 110 0.34 16.08 -8.69
C THR A 110 -0.71 15.07 -8.27
N LEU A 111 -1.19 14.26 -9.23
CA LEU A 111 -2.07 13.13 -8.98
C LEU A 111 -1.25 11.85 -8.75
N LEU A 112 -1.49 11.19 -7.64
CA LEU A 112 -0.96 9.86 -7.33
C LEU A 112 -2.00 8.79 -7.64
N LEU A 113 -1.59 7.77 -8.37
CA LEU A 113 -2.40 6.60 -8.69
C LEU A 113 -1.59 5.34 -8.42
N MET A 114 -2.01 4.56 -7.43
CA MET A 114 -1.38 3.31 -7.03
C MET A 114 -2.29 2.16 -7.45
N ALA A 115 -1.77 1.24 -8.25
CA ALA A 115 -2.59 0.21 -8.89
C ALA A 115 -1.85 -1.12 -8.93
N ASP A 116 -2.34 -2.10 -8.18
CA ASP A 116 -1.78 -3.44 -8.24
C ASP A 116 -2.86 -4.53 -8.21
N ARG A 117 -2.57 -5.60 -8.92
CA ARG A 117 -3.27 -6.87 -8.86
C ARG A 117 -2.24 -7.97 -8.66
N GLN A 118 -2.22 -8.56 -7.46
CA GLN A 118 -1.34 -9.67 -7.12
C GLN A 118 -1.87 -11.00 -7.71
N SER A 119 -3.20 -11.11 -7.78
CA SER A 119 -3.86 -12.24 -8.44
C SER A 119 -3.48 -12.31 -9.91
N ASN A 120 -3.25 -13.54 -10.42
CA ASN A 120 -2.95 -13.76 -11.83
C ASN A 120 -1.82 -12.85 -12.35
N GLY A 121 -0.74 -12.71 -11.56
CA GLY A 121 0.48 -12.02 -11.97
C GLY A 121 1.06 -12.65 -13.24
N PRO A 122 1.90 -11.92 -13.99
CA PRO A 122 2.43 -12.43 -15.24
C PRO A 122 3.37 -13.61 -15.01
N VAL A 123 3.43 -14.48 -16.02
CA VAL A 123 4.47 -15.46 -16.18
C VAL A 123 5.40 -14.95 -17.27
N ILE A 124 6.67 -14.74 -16.95
CA ILE A 124 7.67 -14.20 -17.86
C ILE A 124 8.57 -15.34 -18.31
N TYR A 125 8.79 -15.42 -19.61
CA TYR A 125 9.76 -16.36 -20.19
C TYR A 125 11.00 -15.59 -20.62
N TYR A 126 12.14 -15.99 -20.10
CA TYR A 126 13.45 -15.46 -20.45
C TYR A 126 14.14 -16.46 -21.39
N PRO A 127 14.29 -16.15 -22.69
CA PRO A 127 15.01 -17.02 -23.62
C PRO A 127 16.47 -17.19 -23.19
N ASP A 128 16.98 -18.41 -23.22
CA ASP A 128 18.39 -18.73 -23.02
C ASP A 128 18.92 -19.64 -24.13
N PRO A 129 19.33 -19.07 -25.27
CA PRO A 129 19.85 -19.86 -26.39
C PRO A 129 21.13 -20.65 -26.07
N THR A 130 21.84 -20.28 -24.99
CA THR A 130 23.08 -20.92 -24.54
C THR A 130 22.87 -21.95 -23.46
N GLY A 131 21.65 -22.01 -22.90
CA GLY A 131 21.27 -22.97 -21.88
C GLY A 131 21.20 -24.40 -22.42
N SER A 132 21.24 -25.38 -21.55
CA SER A 132 21.14 -26.80 -21.90
C SER A 132 19.85 -27.08 -22.67
N GLY A 133 19.98 -27.62 -23.89
CA GLY A 133 18.86 -27.89 -24.80
C GLY A 133 18.22 -26.61 -25.42
N GLY A 134 18.81 -25.41 -25.22
CA GLY A 134 18.28 -24.16 -25.77
C GLY A 134 16.98 -23.67 -25.08
N TYR A 135 16.62 -24.26 -23.95
CA TYR A 135 15.43 -23.88 -23.18
C TYR A 135 15.73 -22.66 -22.32
N GLY A 136 14.78 -21.70 -22.29
CA GLY A 136 14.82 -20.57 -21.38
C GLY A 136 14.24 -20.86 -20.00
N ILE A 137 14.18 -19.81 -19.18
CA ILE A 137 13.69 -19.85 -17.80
C ILE A 137 12.33 -19.17 -17.72
N THR A 138 11.41 -19.78 -16.99
CA THR A 138 10.09 -19.22 -16.70
C THR A 138 10.08 -18.69 -15.27
N GLU A 139 9.58 -17.47 -15.07
CA GLU A 139 9.39 -16.83 -13.78
C GLU A 139 7.90 -16.50 -13.58
N HIS A 140 7.33 -17.00 -12.50
CA HIS A 140 6.03 -16.55 -12.01
C HIS A 140 6.23 -15.32 -11.13
N TRP A 141 5.94 -14.14 -11.66
CA TRP A 141 6.32 -12.85 -11.05
C TRP A 141 6.05 -12.74 -9.54
N VAL A 142 4.87 -13.12 -9.08
CA VAL A 142 4.54 -12.96 -7.65
C VAL A 142 5.12 -14.12 -6.81
N PRO A 143 4.79 -15.40 -7.06
CA PRO A 143 5.19 -16.47 -6.15
C PRO A 143 6.70 -16.69 -6.12
N ASP A 144 7.40 -16.62 -7.26
CA ASP A 144 8.84 -16.90 -7.30
C ASP A 144 9.63 -15.80 -6.56
N ASN A 145 9.23 -14.52 -6.72
CA ASN A 145 9.87 -13.42 -6.03
C ASN A 145 9.56 -13.38 -4.52
N MET A 146 8.41 -13.91 -4.08
CA MET A 146 8.13 -14.08 -2.65
C MET A 146 8.86 -15.29 -2.06
N ALA A 147 9.12 -16.33 -2.88
CA ALA A 147 9.83 -17.55 -2.46
C ALA A 147 11.35 -17.35 -2.40
N HIS A 148 11.92 -16.43 -3.17
CA HIS A 148 13.38 -16.28 -3.25
C HIS A 148 13.80 -14.84 -3.54
N ASP A 149 14.39 -14.18 -2.54
CA ASP A 149 15.14 -12.94 -2.73
C ASP A 149 16.52 -13.27 -3.34
N PRO A 150 16.84 -12.78 -4.53
CA PRO A 150 18.11 -13.13 -5.20
C PRO A 150 19.34 -12.60 -4.46
N TYR A 151 19.21 -11.61 -3.60
CA TYR A 151 20.30 -11.01 -2.83
C TYR A 151 20.42 -11.64 -1.43
N ALA A 152 19.32 -11.69 -0.67
CA ALA A 152 19.30 -12.26 0.68
C ALA A 152 19.30 -13.81 0.67
N LYS A 153 19.03 -14.44 -0.49
CA LYS A 153 18.97 -15.90 -0.69
C LYS A 153 17.97 -16.62 0.24
N ASN A 154 16.87 -15.95 0.54
CA ASN A 154 15.85 -16.50 1.42
C ASN A 154 14.43 -16.10 0.96
N PRO A 155 13.39 -16.85 1.35
CA PRO A 155 12.01 -16.48 1.11
C PRO A 155 11.58 -15.31 2.00
N MET A 156 10.54 -14.58 1.58
CA MET A 156 10.01 -13.41 2.31
C MET A 156 9.65 -13.74 3.76
N ILE A 157 9.05 -14.89 4.03
CA ILE A 157 8.70 -15.34 5.39
C ILE A 157 9.93 -15.40 6.32
N LYS A 158 11.11 -15.76 5.79
CA LYS A 158 12.33 -15.84 6.57
C LYS A 158 12.78 -14.47 7.09
N THR A 159 12.42 -13.39 6.40
CA THR A 159 12.73 -12.03 6.88
C THR A 159 11.97 -11.70 8.18
N GLY A 160 10.73 -12.16 8.31
CA GLY A 160 9.94 -12.06 9.54
C GLY A 160 10.58 -12.84 10.69
N GLU A 161 11.00 -14.09 10.42
CA GLU A 161 11.69 -14.92 11.42
C GLU A 161 13.03 -14.33 11.86
N ASN A 162 13.81 -13.77 10.94
CA ASN A 162 15.08 -13.14 11.27
C ASN A 162 14.89 -11.95 12.24
N VAL A 163 13.87 -11.13 12.01
CA VAL A 163 13.54 -10.01 12.89
C VAL A 163 12.96 -10.52 14.22
N ALA A 164 12.07 -11.52 14.21
CA ALA A 164 11.57 -12.15 15.43
C ALA A 164 12.72 -12.66 16.31
N ALA A 165 13.69 -13.35 15.70
CA ALA A 165 14.87 -13.85 16.42
C ALA A 165 15.77 -12.72 16.95
N ARG A 166 16.01 -11.65 16.14
CA ARG A 166 16.84 -10.50 16.55
C ARG A 166 16.31 -9.79 17.80
N TYR A 167 14.98 -9.61 17.85
CA TYR A 167 14.32 -8.88 18.95
C TYR A 167 13.78 -9.80 20.07
N GLY A 168 13.79 -11.11 19.87
CA GLY A 168 13.24 -12.08 20.82
C GLY A 168 11.70 -12.13 20.84
N PHE A 169 11.03 -11.81 19.73
CA PHE A 169 9.57 -11.81 19.65
C PHE A 169 9.01 -13.23 19.56
N SER A 170 8.09 -13.55 20.46
CA SER A 170 7.38 -14.82 20.50
C SER A 170 6.17 -14.84 19.57
N THR A 171 5.68 -16.04 19.24
CA THR A 171 4.40 -16.23 18.55
C THR A 171 3.23 -15.59 19.30
N ALA A 172 3.23 -15.66 20.62
CA ALA A 172 2.18 -15.07 21.46
C ALA A 172 2.10 -13.55 21.31
N GLN A 173 3.23 -12.84 21.30
CA GLN A 173 3.27 -11.39 21.05
C GLN A 173 2.76 -11.03 19.65
N GLN A 174 3.15 -11.79 18.63
CA GLN A 174 2.68 -11.61 17.25
C GLN A 174 1.16 -11.81 17.14
N HIS A 175 0.62 -12.83 17.82
CA HIS A 175 -0.81 -13.10 17.86
C HIS A 175 -1.58 -12.03 18.63
N ALA A 176 -1.06 -11.53 19.74
CA ALA A 176 -1.67 -10.42 20.48
C ALA A 176 -1.77 -9.16 19.62
N LEU A 177 -0.72 -8.84 18.84
CA LEU A 177 -0.75 -7.75 17.90
C LEU A 177 -1.81 -7.98 16.80
N LYS A 178 -1.87 -9.16 16.21
CA LYS A 178 -2.89 -9.50 15.18
C LYS A 178 -4.30 -9.30 15.71
N LEU A 179 -4.57 -9.77 16.93
CA LEU A 179 -5.88 -9.63 17.59
C LEU A 179 -6.22 -8.14 17.77
N ARG A 180 -5.28 -7.35 18.29
CA ARG A 180 -5.49 -5.90 18.45
C ARG A 180 -5.78 -5.21 17.11
N ARG A 181 -5.06 -5.54 16.04
CA ARG A 181 -5.33 -4.98 14.69
C ARG A 181 -6.71 -5.36 14.16
N TYR A 182 -7.17 -6.57 14.48
CA TYR A 182 -8.52 -6.99 14.11
C TYR A 182 -9.59 -6.21 14.89
N GLU A 183 -9.42 -6.01 16.18
CA GLU A 183 -10.30 -5.15 16.99
C GLU A 183 -10.40 -3.74 16.42
N GLN A 184 -9.26 -3.13 16.11
CA GLN A 184 -9.20 -1.80 15.47
C GLN A 184 -9.88 -1.77 14.10
N TYR A 185 -9.80 -2.85 13.32
CA TYR A 185 -10.55 -2.95 12.06
C TYR A 185 -12.06 -3.05 12.30
N GLN A 186 -12.51 -3.70 13.38
CA GLN A 186 -13.94 -3.69 13.74
C GLN A 186 -14.44 -2.26 14.03
N GLU A 187 -13.61 -1.40 14.60
CA GLU A 187 -13.92 0.03 14.75
C GLU A 187 -14.08 0.72 13.38
N ALA A 188 -13.26 0.37 12.40
CA ALA A 188 -13.34 0.94 11.04
C ALA A 188 -14.62 0.57 10.29
N VAL A 189 -15.19 -0.60 10.59
CA VAL A 189 -16.42 -1.09 9.94
C VAL A 189 -17.69 -0.88 10.78
N ALA A 190 -17.55 -0.33 11.97
CA ALA A 190 -18.69 0.06 12.82
C ALA A 190 -19.54 1.14 12.14
N ASP A 191 -20.76 1.34 12.64
CA ASP A 191 -21.69 2.37 12.19
C ASP A 191 -21.87 2.37 10.65
N ASP A 192 -22.16 1.19 10.12
CA ASP A 192 -22.28 0.97 8.67
C ASP A 192 -21.06 1.47 7.88
N ARG A 193 -19.86 1.20 8.40
CA ARG A 193 -18.56 1.60 7.81
C ARG A 193 -18.39 3.12 7.68
N ALA A 194 -18.90 3.89 8.62
CA ALA A 194 -18.86 5.35 8.58
C ALA A 194 -17.45 5.89 8.36
N PHE A 195 -16.42 5.31 9.00
CA PHE A 195 -15.02 5.69 8.78
C PHE A 195 -14.57 5.38 7.35
N GLN A 196 -14.78 4.17 6.85
CA GLN A 196 -14.34 3.78 5.51
C GLN A 196 -15.05 4.56 4.40
N LYS A 197 -16.32 4.89 4.57
CA LYS A 197 -17.11 5.70 3.61
C LYS A 197 -16.55 7.11 3.39
N ARG A 198 -15.69 7.61 4.28
CA ARG A 198 -15.03 8.91 4.10
C ARG A 198 -14.03 8.90 2.94
N TYR A 199 -13.42 7.77 2.64
CA TYR A 199 -12.36 7.67 1.64
C TYR A 199 -12.55 6.54 0.63
N MET A 200 -13.26 5.48 1.00
CA MET A 200 -13.40 4.28 0.16
C MET A 200 -14.36 4.53 -1.00
N VAL A 201 -13.94 4.17 -2.20
CA VAL A 201 -14.79 4.20 -3.40
C VAL A 201 -15.20 2.79 -3.78
N GLU A 202 -16.47 2.60 -4.08
CA GLU A 202 -16.97 1.33 -4.58
C GLU A 202 -16.40 1.02 -5.95
N VAL A 203 -16.10 -0.23 -6.20
CA VAL A 203 -15.53 -0.70 -7.45
C VAL A 203 -16.61 -1.37 -8.30
N PRO A 204 -16.95 -0.82 -9.47
CA PRO A 204 -17.81 -1.53 -10.41
C PRO A 204 -17.06 -2.77 -10.94
N LEU A 205 -17.54 -3.95 -10.57
CA LEU A 205 -17.03 -5.21 -11.11
C LEU A 205 -17.48 -5.35 -12.55
N SER A 206 -16.54 -5.64 -13.44
CA SER A 206 -16.81 -5.71 -14.87
C SER A 206 -16.31 -7.02 -15.45
N ASP A 207 -16.73 -7.30 -16.67
CA ASP A 207 -16.04 -8.30 -17.50
C ASP A 207 -14.60 -7.85 -17.75
N SER A 208 -13.72 -8.76 -18.15
CA SER A 208 -12.29 -8.49 -18.39
C SER A 208 -12.01 -7.42 -19.46
N ARG A 209 -13.03 -6.98 -20.17
CA ARG A 209 -12.97 -5.94 -21.21
C ARG A 209 -13.58 -4.61 -20.76
N PHE A 210 -14.00 -4.50 -19.52
CA PHE A 210 -14.65 -3.31 -18.93
C PHE A 210 -15.88 -2.82 -19.71
N ARG A 211 -16.64 -3.74 -20.33
CA ARG A 211 -17.83 -3.39 -21.14
C ARG A 211 -19.14 -3.59 -20.43
N LYS A 212 -19.21 -4.56 -19.53
CA LYS A 212 -20.43 -4.89 -18.81
C LYS A 212 -20.16 -4.95 -17.31
N VAL A 213 -20.86 -4.13 -16.53
CA VAL A 213 -20.85 -4.20 -15.07
C VAL A 213 -21.62 -5.45 -14.64
N THR A 214 -21.01 -6.27 -13.78
CA THR A 214 -21.54 -7.55 -13.28
C THR A 214 -21.86 -7.53 -11.80
N GLY A 215 -21.43 -6.48 -11.08
CA GLY A 215 -21.63 -6.32 -9.64
C GLY A 215 -20.86 -5.12 -9.10
N THR A 216 -20.75 -5.04 -7.78
CA THR A 216 -20.01 -3.98 -7.08
C THR A 216 -19.24 -4.58 -5.91
N LEU A 217 -17.97 -4.21 -5.77
CA LEU A 217 -17.18 -4.46 -4.57
C LEU A 217 -17.22 -3.21 -3.69
N SER A 218 -17.86 -3.31 -2.54
CA SER A 218 -18.08 -2.19 -1.64
C SER A 218 -17.35 -2.30 -0.30
N ALA A 219 -16.76 -3.46 0.03
CA ALA A 219 -16.03 -3.72 1.26
C ALA A 219 -14.81 -4.60 1.01
N ASP A 220 -13.83 -4.56 1.92
CA ASP A 220 -12.63 -5.41 1.85
C ASP A 220 -13.01 -6.88 1.84
N GLU A 221 -12.41 -7.65 0.93
CA GLU A 221 -12.48 -9.11 0.91
C GLU A 221 -11.28 -9.72 1.67
N GLY A 222 -11.47 -10.95 2.19
CA GLY A 222 -10.37 -11.68 2.83
C GLY A 222 -10.10 -11.29 4.27
N VAL A 223 -10.95 -10.45 4.85
CA VAL A 223 -10.96 -10.21 6.30
C VAL A 223 -11.76 -11.31 6.97
N PHE A 224 -11.07 -12.13 7.77
CA PHE A 224 -11.69 -13.25 8.47
C PHE A 224 -11.81 -12.95 9.97
N PRO A 225 -12.86 -13.46 10.65
CA PRO A 225 -12.97 -13.39 12.09
C PRO A 225 -11.70 -13.92 12.75
N THR A 226 -11.10 -13.12 13.61
CA THR A 226 -9.83 -13.46 14.29
C THR A 226 -10.11 -13.56 15.79
N THR A 227 -9.84 -14.72 16.38
CA THR A 227 -9.98 -14.97 17.83
C THR A 227 -8.68 -15.50 18.41
N ALA A 228 -8.49 -15.34 19.72
CA ALA A 228 -7.33 -15.86 20.42
C ALA A 228 -7.21 -17.39 20.30
N GLU A 229 -8.34 -18.11 20.39
CA GLU A 229 -8.39 -19.56 20.25
C GLU A 229 -8.07 -20.02 18.81
N GLY A 230 -8.50 -19.25 17.82
CA GLY A 230 -8.18 -19.50 16.41
C GLY A 230 -6.68 -19.34 16.13
N LEU A 231 -6.11 -18.24 16.63
CA LEU A 231 -4.67 -17.97 16.50
C LEU A 231 -3.81 -19.02 17.23
N ALA A 232 -4.19 -19.43 18.43
CA ALA A 232 -3.45 -20.42 19.22
C ALA A 232 -3.31 -21.78 18.54
N LYS A 233 -4.18 -22.13 17.59
CA LYS A 233 -4.12 -23.39 16.82
C LYS A 233 -3.13 -23.32 15.65
N LEU A 234 -2.66 -22.12 15.28
CA LEU A 234 -1.77 -21.94 14.14
C LEU A 234 -0.34 -22.37 14.51
N LYS A 235 0.28 -23.11 13.60
CA LYS A 235 1.67 -23.51 13.71
C LYS A 235 2.57 -22.51 12.97
N PRO A 236 3.83 -22.34 13.38
CA PRO A 236 4.81 -21.59 12.60
C PRO A 236 4.90 -22.11 11.15
N VAL A 237 5.08 -21.18 10.20
CA VAL A 237 5.20 -21.53 8.77
C VAL A 237 6.52 -22.23 8.49
N LEU A 238 7.59 -21.82 9.16
CA LEU A 238 8.89 -22.48 9.10
C LEU A 238 9.11 -23.35 10.34
N GLU A 239 9.72 -24.48 10.18
CA GLU A 239 10.09 -25.38 11.27
C GLU A 239 10.99 -24.65 12.29
N GLY A 240 10.65 -24.75 13.57
CA GLY A 240 11.35 -24.04 14.66
C GLY A 240 11.17 -22.52 14.65
N GLY A 241 10.29 -21.97 13.79
CA GLY A 241 10.01 -20.56 13.70
C GLY A 241 8.96 -20.07 14.71
N THR A 242 8.61 -18.79 14.59
CA THR A 242 7.63 -18.10 15.45
C THR A 242 6.51 -17.45 14.65
N VAL A 243 6.72 -17.19 13.35
CA VAL A 243 5.75 -16.53 12.47
C VAL A 243 4.74 -17.55 11.95
N THR A 244 3.47 -17.32 12.25
CA THR A 244 2.35 -18.13 11.75
C THR A 244 1.62 -17.41 10.61
N PHE A 245 0.68 -18.09 9.93
CA PHE A 245 -0.23 -17.38 8.98
C PHE A 245 -1.05 -16.28 9.64
N GLY A 246 -1.30 -16.34 10.96
CA GLY A 246 -1.93 -15.26 11.71
C GLY A 246 -1.00 -14.04 11.90
N GLY A 247 0.31 -14.24 11.91
CA GLY A 247 1.31 -13.19 12.09
C GLY A 247 1.74 -12.49 10.80
N GLN A 248 1.08 -12.72 9.67
CA GLN A 248 1.41 -12.09 8.38
C GLN A 248 0.17 -11.59 7.64
N THR A 249 0.39 -10.67 6.70
CA THR A 249 -0.61 -10.21 5.74
C THR A 249 -0.90 -11.27 4.67
N HIS A 250 -1.90 -11.03 3.85
CA HIS A 250 -2.20 -11.84 2.68
C HIS A 250 -2.14 -10.99 1.40
N PRO A 251 -1.79 -11.57 0.25
CA PRO A 251 -1.81 -10.85 -1.02
C PRO A 251 -3.25 -10.41 -1.35
N ALA A 252 -3.37 -9.23 -1.95
CA ALA A 252 -4.64 -8.64 -2.32
C ALA A 252 -4.52 -7.87 -3.63
N ASP A 253 -5.66 -7.41 -4.16
CA ASP A 253 -5.79 -6.60 -5.37
C ASP A 253 -6.49 -5.29 -5.02
N GLY A 254 -6.08 -4.16 -5.60
CA GLY A 254 -6.73 -2.89 -5.33
C GLY A 254 -6.02 -1.68 -5.91
N ASN A 255 -6.59 -0.51 -5.69
CA ASN A 255 -5.97 0.76 -6.03
C ASN A 255 -6.24 1.83 -4.97
N ALA A 256 -5.42 2.88 -4.99
CA ALA A 256 -5.59 4.07 -4.17
C ALA A 256 -5.08 5.29 -4.93
N GLY A 257 -5.59 6.46 -4.61
CA GLY A 257 -5.13 7.70 -5.21
C GLY A 257 -5.24 8.88 -4.24
N ALA A 258 -4.43 9.91 -4.49
CA ALA A 258 -4.43 11.15 -3.73
C ALA A 258 -3.88 12.29 -4.58
N LEU A 259 -4.20 13.52 -4.20
CA LEU A 259 -3.54 14.71 -4.73
C LEU A 259 -2.47 15.20 -3.76
N VAL A 260 -1.37 15.72 -4.33
CA VAL A 260 -0.36 16.47 -3.59
C VAL A 260 -0.20 17.83 -4.29
N THR A 261 -0.30 18.92 -3.52
CA THR A 261 -0.39 20.26 -4.11
C THR A 261 0.16 21.34 -3.16
N THR A 262 0.13 22.59 -3.59
CA THR A 262 0.47 23.75 -2.76
C THR A 262 -0.60 23.98 -1.68
N ARG A 263 -0.27 24.76 -0.65
CA ARG A 263 -1.20 25.07 0.45
C ARG A 263 -2.49 25.74 -0.03
N GLU A 264 -2.39 26.68 -0.94
CA GLU A 264 -3.53 27.42 -1.48
C GLU A 264 -4.49 26.50 -2.22
N ARG A 265 -3.95 25.70 -3.14
CA ARG A 265 -4.72 24.69 -3.88
C ARG A 265 -5.30 23.62 -2.96
N ALA A 266 -4.57 23.21 -1.93
CA ALA A 266 -5.08 22.25 -0.96
C ALA A 266 -6.33 22.76 -0.26
N ARG A 267 -6.36 24.03 0.14
CA ARG A 267 -7.55 24.68 0.72
C ARG A 267 -8.71 24.82 -0.27
N GLU A 268 -8.41 25.09 -1.56
CA GLU A 268 -9.44 25.15 -2.60
C GLU A 268 -10.11 23.79 -2.84
N LEU A 269 -9.31 22.71 -2.92
CA LEU A 269 -9.74 21.36 -3.26
C LEU A 269 -10.23 20.55 -2.05
N ALA A 270 -9.99 21.00 -0.82
CA ALA A 270 -10.41 20.30 0.38
C ALA A 270 -11.93 20.28 0.54
N THR A 271 -12.47 19.14 0.97
CA THR A 271 -13.89 19.01 1.35
C THR A 271 -14.20 19.70 2.68
N ASP A 272 -13.20 19.83 3.56
CA ASP A 272 -13.21 20.64 4.77
C ASP A 272 -11.99 21.57 4.76
N LYS A 273 -12.24 22.85 4.61
CA LYS A 273 -11.21 23.90 4.51
C LYS A 273 -10.53 24.21 5.86
N GLY A 274 -11.08 23.74 6.96
CA GLY A 274 -10.51 23.86 8.30
C GLY A 274 -9.41 22.83 8.59
N ILE A 275 -9.26 21.81 7.75
CA ILE A 275 -8.27 20.76 7.92
C ILE A 275 -7.14 20.91 6.90
N GLU A 276 -5.91 21.04 7.39
CA GLU A 276 -4.70 21.06 6.56
C GLU A 276 -3.86 19.82 6.83
N VAL A 277 -3.45 19.11 5.78
CA VAL A 277 -2.57 17.96 5.85
C VAL A 277 -1.27 18.27 5.12
N GLU A 278 -0.24 18.60 5.88
CA GLU A 278 1.10 18.93 5.36
C GLU A 278 2.00 17.69 5.34
N LEU A 279 2.75 17.50 4.27
CA LEU A 279 3.81 16.51 4.16
C LEU A 279 5.12 17.11 4.69
N LEU A 280 5.43 16.89 5.96
CA LEU A 280 6.56 17.53 6.64
C LEU A 280 7.91 17.00 6.16
N SER A 281 8.11 15.69 6.21
CA SER A 281 9.39 15.05 5.92
C SER A 281 9.23 13.60 5.47
N PHE A 282 10.34 13.05 4.97
CA PHE A 282 10.44 11.64 4.58
C PHE A 282 11.74 11.04 5.10
N GLY A 283 11.68 9.78 5.52
CA GLY A 283 12.83 8.98 5.88
C GLY A 283 12.88 7.69 5.06
N GLN A 284 14.08 7.17 4.84
CA GLN A 284 14.26 5.86 4.23
C GLN A 284 15.45 5.16 4.82
N HIS A 285 15.35 3.85 4.94
CA HIS A 285 16.43 3.02 5.44
C HIS A 285 16.47 1.69 4.67
N ARG A 286 17.64 1.16 4.47
CA ARG A 286 17.85 -0.19 3.98
C ARG A 286 18.53 -1.01 5.06
N GLU A 287 17.84 -2.03 5.55
CA GLU A 287 18.36 -2.96 6.54
C GLU A 287 19.31 -3.99 5.92
N ALA A 288 20.01 -4.75 6.74
CA ALA A 288 20.82 -5.87 6.29
C ALA A 288 19.95 -6.88 5.48
N PRO A 289 20.55 -7.62 4.52
CA PRO A 289 19.83 -8.62 3.74
C PRO A 289 19.06 -9.60 4.62
N GLY A 290 17.78 -9.81 4.31
CA GLY A 290 16.90 -10.68 5.09
C GLY A 290 16.33 -10.08 6.39
N TYR A 291 16.46 -8.74 6.62
CA TYR A 291 15.94 -8.06 7.81
C TYR A 291 15.00 -6.91 7.49
N MET A 292 14.41 -6.88 6.30
CA MET A 292 13.50 -5.82 5.84
C MET A 292 12.44 -5.39 6.87
N PRO A 293 11.83 -6.29 7.69
CA PRO A 293 10.80 -5.87 8.65
C PRO A 293 11.28 -4.89 9.73
N ALA A 294 12.59 -4.76 9.97
CA ALA A 294 13.16 -3.80 10.92
C ALA A 294 13.46 -2.42 10.29
N ALA A 295 13.43 -2.28 8.98
CA ALA A 295 13.75 -1.03 8.29
C ALA A 295 12.84 0.17 8.64
N PRO A 296 11.55 0.01 8.98
CA PRO A 296 10.67 1.13 9.33
C PRO A 296 11.12 1.94 10.55
N GLY A 297 11.71 1.32 11.57
CA GLY A 297 12.20 2.01 12.78
C GLY A 297 13.23 3.12 12.46
N PRO A 298 14.39 2.78 11.87
CA PRO A 298 15.38 3.77 11.47
C PRO A 298 14.87 4.78 10.44
N ALA A 299 13.98 4.37 9.51
CA ALA A 299 13.38 5.28 8.55
C ALA A 299 12.48 6.32 9.22
N ALA A 300 11.66 5.91 10.19
CA ALA A 300 10.80 6.80 10.97
C ALA A 300 11.63 7.76 11.83
N ALA A 301 12.67 7.28 12.50
CA ALA A 301 13.60 8.12 13.26
C ALA A 301 14.25 9.20 12.38
N GLN A 302 14.66 8.85 11.16
CA GLN A 302 15.20 9.81 10.19
C GLN A 302 14.15 10.85 9.76
N ALA A 303 12.89 10.44 9.54
CA ALA A 303 11.81 11.36 9.19
C ALA A 303 11.53 12.34 10.33
N LEU A 304 11.43 11.87 11.57
CA LEU A 304 11.25 12.71 12.75
C LEU A 304 12.40 13.70 12.92
N GLN A 305 13.64 13.25 12.80
CA GLN A 305 14.82 14.12 12.88
C GLN A 305 14.77 15.24 11.83
N ARG A 306 14.42 14.92 10.58
CA ARG A 306 14.29 15.91 9.49
C ARG A 306 13.14 16.89 9.71
N ALA A 307 12.08 16.47 10.38
CA ALA A 307 10.97 17.34 10.76
C ALA A 307 11.25 18.17 12.02
N GLY A 308 12.35 17.90 12.75
CA GLY A 308 12.64 18.52 14.03
C GLY A 308 11.69 18.08 15.13
N LEU A 309 11.12 16.87 15.04
CA LEU A 309 10.15 16.31 15.97
C LEU A 309 10.73 15.17 16.78
N SER A 310 10.26 15.01 18.00
CA SER A 310 10.47 13.84 18.85
C SER A 310 9.28 12.88 18.76
N VAL A 311 9.48 11.61 19.14
CA VAL A 311 8.41 10.61 19.23
C VAL A 311 7.28 11.05 20.19
N ALA A 312 7.60 11.80 21.23
CA ALA A 312 6.61 12.31 22.20
C ALA A 312 5.60 13.30 21.58
N GLN A 313 5.92 13.87 20.43
CA GLN A 313 5.06 14.78 19.68
C GLN A 313 4.24 14.06 18.57
N VAL A 314 4.32 12.72 18.53
CA VAL A 314 3.57 11.91 17.56
C VAL A 314 2.28 11.42 18.21
N ASP A 315 1.15 11.86 17.68
CA ASP A 315 -0.17 11.47 18.20
C ASP A 315 -0.63 10.12 17.64
N ALA A 316 -0.30 9.82 16.38
CA ALA A 316 -0.74 8.61 15.70
C ALA A 316 0.36 8.05 14.78
N ILE A 317 0.44 6.72 14.70
CA ILE A 317 1.32 5.99 13.79
C ILE A 317 0.49 5.00 12.99
N LYS A 318 0.64 5.05 11.67
CA LYS A 318 0.06 4.09 10.74
C LYS A 318 1.18 3.38 9.97
N THR A 319 1.11 2.07 9.87
CA THR A 319 2.15 1.27 9.22
C THR A 319 1.58 0.35 8.16
N HIS A 320 2.43 0.00 7.18
CA HIS A 320 2.30 -1.26 6.48
C HIS A 320 3.05 -2.34 7.27
N ASN A 321 2.36 -3.39 7.66
CA ASN A 321 2.88 -4.48 8.47
C ASN A 321 2.66 -5.83 7.79
N PRO A 322 3.51 -6.22 6.81
CA PRO A 322 3.44 -7.53 6.17
C PRO A 322 3.59 -8.67 7.17
N PHE A 323 4.32 -8.43 8.25
CA PHE A 323 4.42 -9.32 9.42
C PHE A 323 4.11 -8.54 10.70
N ALA A 324 3.59 -9.21 11.71
CA ALA A 324 3.38 -8.61 13.03
C ALA A 324 4.68 -8.05 13.63
N VAL A 325 5.81 -8.69 13.34
CA VAL A 325 7.13 -8.26 13.79
C VAL A 325 7.55 -6.87 13.27
N ASN A 326 6.98 -6.39 12.17
CA ASN A 326 7.25 -5.02 11.70
C ASN A 326 6.81 -3.98 12.73
N ASP A 327 5.59 -4.11 13.23
CA ASP A 327 5.05 -3.19 14.23
C ASP A 327 5.75 -3.33 15.57
N LEU A 328 6.04 -4.58 15.98
CA LEU A 328 6.75 -4.84 17.24
C LEU A 328 8.16 -4.24 17.20
N ALA A 329 8.89 -4.39 16.10
CA ALA A 329 10.22 -3.82 15.93
C ALA A 329 10.18 -2.28 15.91
N LEU A 330 9.26 -1.69 15.11
CA LEU A 330 9.08 -0.25 15.06
C LEU A 330 8.75 0.34 16.45
N ALA A 331 7.85 -0.32 17.17
CA ALA A 331 7.47 0.09 18.52
C ALA A 331 8.67 0.04 19.50
N ALA A 332 9.47 -1.02 19.42
CA ALA A 332 10.68 -1.16 20.24
C ALA A 332 11.73 -0.09 19.90
N ASP A 333 11.97 0.16 18.61
CA ASP A 333 12.96 1.13 18.14
C ASP A 333 12.61 2.57 18.48
N LEU A 334 11.32 2.93 18.43
CA LEU A 334 10.84 4.29 18.71
C LEU A 334 10.41 4.52 20.15
N GLY A 335 10.21 3.47 20.93
CA GLY A 335 9.60 3.59 22.26
C GLY A 335 8.13 4.01 22.23
N PHE A 336 7.39 3.65 21.18
CA PHE A 336 5.97 3.96 21.04
C PHE A 336 5.12 2.70 21.28
N PRO A 337 4.04 2.77 22.10
CA PRO A 337 3.21 1.59 22.38
C PRO A 337 2.56 1.03 21.10
N TRP A 338 2.86 -0.22 20.75
CA TRP A 338 2.31 -0.84 19.53
C TRP A 338 0.78 -0.96 19.57
N GLU A 339 0.17 -1.04 20.73
CA GLU A 339 -1.29 -1.09 20.94
C GLU A 339 -1.99 0.17 20.44
N ARG A 340 -1.29 1.31 20.49
CA ARG A 340 -1.77 2.62 20.06
C ARG A 340 -1.53 2.91 18.57
N MET A 341 -0.76 2.06 17.90
CA MET A 341 -0.52 2.18 16.46
C MET A 341 -1.70 1.62 15.66
N ASN A 342 -1.84 2.04 14.43
CA ASN A 342 -2.77 1.47 13.45
C ASN A 342 -4.27 1.53 13.85
N ASN A 343 -4.71 2.64 14.40
CA ASN A 343 -6.14 2.90 14.57
C ASN A 343 -6.90 2.56 13.29
N TYR A 344 -8.07 1.94 13.41
CA TYR A 344 -8.88 1.45 12.29
C TYR A 344 -8.27 0.27 11.51
N GLY A 345 -7.32 -0.45 12.09
CA GLY A 345 -6.69 -1.63 11.49
C GLY A 345 -5.50 -1.31 10.57
N SER A 346 -4.99 -2.33 9.89
CA SER A 346 -3.81 -2.21 9.02
C SER A 346 -3.75 -3.35 8.01
N SER A 347 -2.74 -3.33 7.14
CA SER A 347 -2.57 -4.30 6.04
C SER A 347 -2.50 -5.76 6.49
N ILE A 348 -2.10 -6.04 7.72
CA ILE A 348 -2.13 -7.41 8.25
C ILE A 348 -3.57 -7.96 8.34
N ILE A 349 -4.58 -7.08 8.31
CA ILE A 349 -6.00 -7.43 8.35
C ILE A 349 -6.64 -7.36 6.96
N TRP A 350 -6.54 -6.19 6.27
CA TRP A 350 -7.25 -5.96 5.03
C TRP A 350 -6.45 -6.33 3.76
N GLY A 351 -5.24 -6.91 3.93
CA GLY A 351 -4.46 -7.43 2.83
C GLY A 351 -3.45 -6.45 2.23
N HIS A 352 -2.68 -6.93 1.25
CA HIS A 352 -1.52 -6.21 0.72
C HIS A 352 -1.44 -6.30 -0.81
N PRO A 353 -2.03 -5.34 -1.53
CA PRO A 353 -1.85 -5.23 -2.99
C PRO A 353 -0.52 -4.60 -3.42
N GLN A 354 0.43 -4.39 -2.51
CA GLN A 354 1.74 -3.74 -2.65
C GLN A 354 1.64 -2.22 -2.87
N ALA A 355 1.71 -1.70 -4.10
CA ALA A 355 1.77 -0.26 -4.34
C ALA A 355 0.66 0.55 -3.64
N PRO A 356 -0.62 0.14 -3.60
CA PRO A 356 -1.69 0.90 -2.93
C PRO A 356 -1.60 0.93 -1.41
N THR A 357 -0.93 -0.05 -0.80
CA THR A 357 -0.99 -0.31 0.65
C THR A 357 -0.57 0.88 1.49
N GLY A 358 0.60 1.45 1.22
CA GLY A 358 1.12 2.58 2.00
C GLY A 358 0.27 3.84 1.83
N LEU A 359 -0.28 4.08 0.62
CA LEU A 359 -1.17 5.24 0.40
C LEU A 359 -2.48 5.08 1.18
N ARG A 360 -3.08 3.88 1.21
CA ARG A 360 -4.24 3.63 2.07
C ARG A 360 -3.90 3.87 3.54
N GLY A 361 -2.72 3.45 4.01
CA GLY A 361 -2.26 3.75 5.37
C GLY A 361 -2.22 5.26 5.66
N VAL A 362 -1.69 6.07 4.73
CA VAL A 362 -1.67 7.54 4.86
C VAL A 362 -3.09 8.13 4.83
N ILE A 363 -3.98 7.61 4.01
CA ILE A 363 -5.38 8.06 3.91
C ILE A 363 -6.16 7.78 5.20
N GLU A 364 -5.91 6.65 5.84
CA GLU A 364 -6.57 6.26 7.10
C GLU A 364 -5.98 6.96 8.33
N LEU A 365 -4.79 7.58 8.22
CA LEU A 365 -4.15 8.38 9.27
C LEU A 365 -4.87 9.73 9.46
#